data_c3cf3069b95c89c0520b942d3869aa74
#
_entry.id   c3cf3069b95c89c0520b942d3869aa74
#
_cell.length_a   1.000
_cell.length_b   1.000
_cell.length_c   1.000
_cell.angle_alpha   90.00
_cell.angle_beta   90.00
_cell.angle_gamma   90.00
#
_symmetry.space_group_name_H-M   'P 1'
#
loop_
_entity.id
_entity.type
_entity.pdbx_description
1 polymer ?
#
loop_
_entity_poly.entity_id
_entity_poly.type
_entity_poly.pdbx_seq_one_letter_code
_entity_poly.pdbx_strand_id
1 'polypeptide(L)'
;MALLINEGFIEFWFDCGSGSGVIKSKEAVLLNDWNTITIYRHRWDAWFVLNQGTKVYGRSKGLFSRMTFREPVFLGGSGNVTGLIKKFPVYNGFIGCIRKFVANGHVYEFEYLPLGDVSKGFDISNVFINKKQS
;
A
#
# COMPACT_ATOMS: atom_id res chain seq x y z
N MET A 1 -6.52 -5.22 4.33
CA MET A 1 -6.36 -4.55 3.02
C MET A 1 -4.91 -4.66 2.59
N ALA A 2 -4.68 -4.66 1.29
CA ALA A 2 -3.34 -4.75 0.72
C ALA A 2 -3.26 -3.94 -0.57
N LEU A 3 -2.08 -3.40 -0.83
CA LEU A 3 -1.74 -2.74 -2.07
C LEU A 3 -0.61 -3.52 -2.73
N LEU A 4 -0.83 -3.97 -3.94
CA LEU A 4 0.07 -4.85 -4.65
C LEU A 4 0.47 -4.27 -6.00
N ILE A 5 1.65 -4.66 -6.48
CA ILE A 5 2.02 -4.52 -7.89
C ILE A 5 1.98 -5.92 -8.49
N ASN A 6 1.12 -6.12 -9.46
CA ASN A 6 0.95 -7.38 -10.15
C ASN A 6 1.04 -7.16 -11.66
N GLU A 7 2.05 -7.77 -12.28
CA GLU A 7 2.33 -7.63 -13.73
C GLU A 7 2.40 -6.16 -14.21
N GLY A 8 2.97 -5.29 -13.38
CA GLY A 8 3.13 -3.87 -13.68
C GLY A 8 1.93 -2.98 -13.38
N PHE A 9 0.85 -3.52 -12.87
CA PHE A 9 -0.35 -2.77 -12.49
C PHE A 9 -0.54 -2.75 -10.98
N ILE A 10 -1.17 -1.69 -10.48
CA ILE A 10 -1.54 -1.58 -9.07
C ILE A 10 -2.86 -2.28 -8.84
N GLU A 11 -2.91 -3.10 -7.79
CA GLU A 11 -4.13 -3.73 -7.28
C GLU A 11 -4.33 -3.35 -5.82
N PHE A 12 -5.50 -2.83 -5.51
CA PHE A 12 -5.91 -2.55 -4.14
C PHE A 12 -6.98 -3.55 -3.71
N TRP A 13 -6.65 -4.32 -2.69
CA TRP A 13 -7.49 -5.36 -2.10
C TRP A 13 -8.00 -4.89 -0.74
N PHE A 14 -9.30 -4.95 -0.54
CA PHE A 14 -9.90 -4.58 0.74
C PHE A 14 -11.08 -5.48 1.07
N ASP A 15 -11.23 -5.83 2.34
CA ASP A 15 -12.26 -6.71 2.86
C ASP A 15 -12.79 -6.12 4.17
N CYS A 16 -14.09 -5.97 4.27
CA CYS A 16 -14.76 -5.48 5.48
C CYS A 16 -15.25 -6.63 6.37
N GLY A 17 -14.86 -7.86 6.09
CA GLY A 17 -15.21 -9.06 6.85
C GLY A 17 -16.22 -10.00 6.17
N SER A 18 -16.81 -9.59 5.05
CA SER A 18 -17.84 -10.38 4.34
C SER A 18 -17.53 -10.57 2.85
N GLY A 19 -16.33 -10.26 2.43
CA GLY A 19 -15.84 -10.50 1.07
C GLY A 19 -14.98 -9.38 0.54
N SER A 20 -13.96 -9.76 -0.22
CA SER A 20 -12.98 -8.82 -0.77
C SER A 20 -13.53 -8.01 -1.94
N GLY A 21 -13.18 -6.74 -1.96
CA GLY A 21 -13.20 -5.91 -3.16
C GLY A 21 -11.78 -5.81 -3.72
N VAL A 22 -11.67 -5.75 -5.04
CA VAL A 22 -10.38 -5.56 -5.74
C VAL A 22 -10.53 -4.47 -6.78
N ILE A 23 -9.60 -3.53 -6.76
CA ILE A 23 -9.53 -2.47 -7.75
C ILE A 23 -8.17 -2.55 -8.43
N LYS A 24 -8.16 -2.54 -9.76
CA LYS A 24 -6.94 -2.57 -10.57
C LYS A 24 -6.77 -1.28 -11.36
N SER A 25 -5.55 -0.75 -11.40
CA SER A 25 -5.24 0.42 -12.22
C SER A 25 -5.42 0.11 -13.72
N LYS A 26 -5.80 1.11 -14.49
CA LYS A 26 -5.87 1.02 -15.96
C LYS A 26 -4.49 1.23 -16.58
N GLU A 27 -3.68 2.04 -15.92
CA GLU A 27 -2.31 2.33 -16.35
C GLU A 27 -1.32 1.47 -15.59
N ALA A 28 -0.20 1.14 -16.23
CA ALA A 28 0.93 0.47 -15.59
C ALA A 28 1.76 1.46 -14.78
N VAL A 29 2.49 0.96 -13.79
CA VAL A 29 3.48 1.75 -13.06
C VAL A 29 4.60 2.20 -14.00
N LEU A 30 5.15 3.38 -13.74
CA LEU A 30 6.34 3.87 -14.42
C LEU A 30 7.56 3.20 -13.83
N LEU A 31 8.40 2.59 -14.66
CA LEU A 31 9.67 2.01 -14.23
C LEU A 31 10.73 3.11 -14.15
N ASN A 32 11.64 2.98 -13.19
CA ASN A 32 12.73 3.92 -12.95
C ASN A 32 12.27 5.37 -12.70
N ASP A 33 11.05 5.53 -12.24
CA ASP A 33 10.48 6.83 -11.87
C ASP A 33 9.62 6.69 -10.61
N TRP A 34 9.32 7.82 -9.99
CA TRP A 34 8.45 7.86 -8.84
C TRP A 34 6.99 7.72 -9.26
N ASN A 35 6.30 6.83 -8.57
CA ASN A 35 4.86 6.66 -8.73
C ASN A 35 4.16 7.15 -7.46
N THR A 36 3.05 7.84 -7.63
CA THR A 36 2.19 8.29 -6.54
C THR A 36 0.86 7.57 -6.61
N ILE A 37 0.45 6.97 -5.51
CA ILE A 37 -0.82 6.28 -5.39
C ILE A 37 -1.64 6.99 -4.33
N THR A 38 -2.82 7.45 -4.70
CA THR A 38 -3.78 8.07 -3.79
C THR A 38 -4.99 7.16 -3.67
N ILE A 39 -5.30 6.74 -2.44
CA ILE A 39 -6.39 5.80 -2.15
C ILE A 39 -7.37 6.48 -1.21
N TYR A 40 -8.65 6.34 -1.52
CA TYR A 40 -9.74 6.76 -0.66
C TYR A 40 -10.70 5.60 -0.44
N ARG A 41 -11.13 5.41 0.80
CA ARG A 41 -12.10 4.39 1.17
C ARG A 41 -13.14 4.97 2.10
N HIS A 42 -14.41 4.71 1.80
CA HIS A 42 -15.54 5.04 2.67
C HIS A 42 -16.54 3.89 2.68
N ARG A 43 -16.69 3.25 3.83
CA ARG A 43 -17.56 2.06 3.99
C ARG A 43 -17.18 0.95 3.02
N TRP A 44 -18.09 0.55 2.13
CA TRP A 44 -17.85 -0.48 1.11
C TRP A 44 -17.08 0.02 -0.10
N ASP A 45 -17.11 1.32 -0.33
CA ASP A 45 -16.60 1.92 -1.54
C ASP A 45 -15.15 2.35 -1.39
N ALA A 46 -14.40 2.19 -2.45
CA ALA A 46 -13.04 2.70 -2.55
C ALA A 46 -12.77 3.20 -3.96
N TRP A 47 -11.82 4.09 -4.06
CA TRP A 47 -11.24 4.48 -5.33
C TRP A 47 -9.75 4.76 -5.15
N PHE A 48 -9.00 4.63 -6.23
CA PHE A 48 -7.64 5.12 -6.24
C PHE A 48 -7.23 5.72 -7.58
N VAL A 49 -6.16 6.49 -7.54
CA VAL A 49 -5.51 7.09 -8.71
C VAL A 49 -4.03 6.74 -8.65
N LEU A 50 -3.50 6.21 -9.75
CA LEU A 50 -2.07 6.03 -9.97
C LEU A 50 -1.54 7.25 -10.75
N ASN A 51 -0.60 7.96 -10.14
CA ASN A 51 -0.05 9.20 -10.68
C ASN A 51 -1.18 10.23 -10.93
N GLN A 52 -1.36 10.67 -12.16
CA GLN A 52 -2.45 11.54 -12.59
C GLN A 52 -3.38 10.84 -13.59
N GLY A 53 -3.39 9.51 -13.52
CA GLY A 53 -4.15 8.68 -14.43
C GLY A 53 -5.63 8.56 -14.09
N THR A 54 -6.25 7.53 -14.59
CA THR A 54 -7.68 7.29 -14.44
C THR A 54 -8.03 6.90 -13.01
N LYS A 55 -9.02 7.58 -12.44
CA LYS A 55 -9.62 7.18 -11.16
C LYS A 55 -10.40 5.88 -11.35
N VAL A 56 -10.07 4.86 -10.56
CA VAL A 56 -10.74 3.56 -10.58
C VAL A 56 -11.48 3.32 -9.28
N TYR A 57 -12.66 2.72 -9.39
CA TYR A 57 -13.59 2.50 -8.29
C TYR A 57 -13.85 1.02 -8.05
N GLY A 58 -14.18 0.68 -6.83
CA GLY A 58 -14.61 -0.65 -6.47
C GLY A 58 -15.37 -0.68 -5.16
N ARG A 59 -15.93 -1.84 -4.86
CA ARG A 59 -16.72 -2.06 -3.65
C ARG A 59 -16.38 -3.42 -3.05
N SER A 60 -16.25 -3.49 -1.72
CA SER A 60 -16.16 -4.76 -1.01
C SER A 60 -17.52 -5.44 -0.98
N LYS A 61 -17.50 -6.75 -0.82
CA LYS A 61 -18.73 -7.58 -0.81
C LYS A 61 -19.33 -7.67 0.59
N GLY A 62 -20.62 -7.99 0.64
CA GLY A 62 -21.32 -8.33 1.87
C GLY A 62 -21.85 -7.12 2.64
N LEU A 63 -22.31 -7.37 3.85
CA LEU A 63 -23.03 -6.42 4.68
C LEU A 63 -22.14 -5.54 5.56
N PHE A 64 -20.93 -6.00 5.88
CA PHE A 64 -20.02 -5.28 6.76
C PHE A 64 -19.28 -4.18 6.02
N SER A 65 -19.24 -3.00 6.63
CA SER A 65 -18.63 -1.80 6.04
C SER A 65 -17.43 -1.28 6.84
N ARG A 66 -17.17 -1.83 8.02
CA ARG A 66 -16.06 -1.43 8.87
C ARG A 66 -14.89 -2.38 8.74
N MET A 67 -13.69 -1.84 8.84
CA MET A 67 -12.46 -2.60 8.99
C MET A 67 -11.87 -2.35 10.37
N THR A 68 -11.47 -3.43 11.03
CA THR A 68 -10.69 -3.37 12.26
C THR A 68 -9.29 -3.88 11.93
N PHE A 69 -8.27 -3.04 12.15
CA PHE A 69 -6.88 -3.43 11.95
C PHE A 69 -6.30 -3.90 13.28
N ARG A 70 -5.90 -5.15 13.34
CA ARG A 70 -5.24 -5.76 14.50
C ARG A 70 -3.74 -5.91 14.30
N GLU A 71 -3.32 -5.94 13.06
CA GLU A 71 -1.93 -6.12 12.68
C GLU A 71 -1.26 -4.78 12.36
N PRO A 72 0.06 -4.67 12.55
CA PRO A 72 0.82 -3.51 12.12
C PRO A 72 0.72 -3.28 10.62
N VAL A 73 1.02 -2.06 10.19
CA VAL A 73 1.19 -1.76 8.76
C VAL A 73 2.57 -2.24 8.31
N PHE A 74 2.60 -2.97 7.22
CA PHE A 74 3.83 -3.44 6.58
C PHE A 74 4.04 -2.69 5.27
N LEU A 75 5.25 -2.18 5.05
CA LEU A 75 5.67 -1.59 3.79
C LEU A 75 6.77 -2.46 3.16
N GLY A 76 6.63 -2.75 1.88
CA GLY A 76 7.61 -3.55 1.13
C GLY A 76 7.44 -5.06 1.26
N GLY A 77 6.62 -5.52 2.18
CA GLY A 77 6.35 -6.94 2.39
C GLY A 77 5.26 -7.15 3.42
N SER A 78 4.92 -8.40 3.69
CA SER A 78 3.87 -8.76 4.66
C SER A 78 4.41 -9.22 6.02
N GLY A 79 5.72 -9.14 6.22
CA GLY A 79 6.35 -9.71 7.41
C GLY A 79 6.08 -11.22 7.52
N ASN A 80 5.98 -11.70 8.77
CA ASN A 80 5.68 -13.11 9.05
C ASN A 80 4.19 -13.36 9.36
N VAL A 81 3.29 -12.57 8.80
CA VAL A 81 1.85 -12.73 9.06
C VAL A 81 1.34 -13.99 8.36
N THR A 82 1.07 -15.01 9.14
CA THR A 82 0.58 -16.31 8.66
C THR A 82 -0.79 -16.17 7.97
N GLY A 83 -0.92 -16.74 6.78
CA GLY A 83 -2.19 -16.78 6.06
C GLY A 83 -2.46 -15.66 5.09
N LEU A 84 -1.71 -14.55 5.13
CA LEU A 84 -1.86 -13.47 4.15
C LEU A 84 -1.31 -13.85 2.77
N ILE A 85 -0.21 -14.57 2.73
CA ILE A 85 0.50 -14.94 1.50
C ILE A 85 -0.39 -15.72 0.53
N LYS A 86 -1.29 -16.58 1.05
CA LYS A 86 -2.16 -17.43 0.23
C LYS A 86 -3.37 -16.71 -0.38
N LYS A 87 -3.66 -15.49 0.06
CA LYS A 87 -4.84 -14.74 -0.38
C LYS A 87 -4.59 -13.85 -1.58
N PHE A 88 -3.34 -13.56 -1.90
CA PHE A 88 -2.99 -12.58 -2.91
C PHE A 88 -2.24 -13.23 -4.08
N PRO A 89 -2.38 -12.69 -5.29
CA PRO A 89 -1.68 -13.20 -6.47
C PRO A 89 -0.17 -12.92 -6.44
N VAL A 90 0.26 -12.01 -5.57
CA VAL A 90 1.67 -11.63 -5.39
C VAL A 90 2.05 -11.84 -3.93
N TYR A 91 3.14 -12.55 -3.69
CA TYR A 91 3.66 -12.85 -2.35
C TYR A 91 5.16 -12.53 -2.17
N ASN A 92 5.80 -12.05 -3.22
CA ASN A 92 7.17 -11.53 -3.14
C ASN A 92 7.16 -10.13 -2.55
N GLY A 93 8.21 -9.79 -1.81
CA GLY A 93 8.41 -8.44 -1.32
C GLY A 93 8.60 -7.42 -2.44
N PHE A 94 8.36 -6.16 -2.13
CA PHE A 94 8.55 -5.06 -3.07
C PHE A 94 10.04 -4.81 -3.29
N ILE A 95 10.44 -4.73 -4.54
CA ILE A 95 11.79 -4.34 -4.94
C ILE A 95 11.72 -2.92 -5.48
N GLY A 96 12.28 -1.98 -4.73
CA GLY A 96 12.23 -0.57 -5.08
C GLY A 96 12.36 0.30 -3.83
N CYS A 97 11.92 1.54 -3.96
CA CYS A 97 12.05 2.53 -2.91
C CYS A 97 10.70 3.15 -2.57
N ILE A 98 10.46 3.37 -1.29
CA ILE A 98 9.27 4.08 -0.78
C ILE A 98 9.77 5.32 -0.05
N ARG A 99 9.37 6.51 -0.49
CA ARG A 99 9.86 7.77 0.11
C ARG A 99 8.84 8.49 0.98
N LYS A 100 7.56 8.15 0.84
CA LYS A 100 6.49 8.82 1.58
C LYS A 100 5.31 7.87 1.78
N PHE A 101 4.82 7.82 3.01
CA PHE A 101 3.61 7.11 3.35
C PHE A 101 2.74 8.00 4.25
N VAL A 102 1.50 8.20 3.84
CA VAL A 102 0.51 8.97 4.59
C VAL A 102 -0.75 8.14 4.74
N ALA A 103 -1.29 8.04 5.93
CA ALA A 103 -2.57 7.38 6.18
C ALA A 103 -3.39 8.20 7.18
N ASN A 104 -4.66 8.46 6.84
CA ASN A 104 -5.59 9.24 7.65
C ASN A 104 -5.02 10.61 8.09
N GLY A 105 -4.31 11.29 7.19
CA GLY A 105 -3.69 12.58 7.46
C GLY A 105 -2.39 12.54 8.25
N HIS A 106 -1.98 11.37 8.76
CA HIS A 106 -0.71 11.19 9.44
C HIS A 106 0.40 10.87 8.44
N VAL A 107 1.48 11.65 8.46
CA VAL A 107 2.71 11.38 7.70
C VAL A 107 3.61 10.48 8.54
N TYR A 108 3.85 9.26 8.07
CA TYR A 108 4.72 8.31 8.76
C TYR A 108 6.19 8.61 8.49
N GLU A 109 6.96 8.80 9.55
CA GLU A 109 8.40 9.05 9.46
C GLU A 109 9.16 7.72 9.45
N PHE A 110 10.02 7.53 8.46
CA PHE A 110 10.83 6.32 8.29
C PHE A 110 12.09 6.33 9.16
N GLU A 111 11.89 6.60 10.42
CA GLU A 111 12.91 6.51 11.46
C GLU A 111 12.45 5.55 12.55
N TYR A 112 13.41 4.96 13.25
CA TYR A 112 13.10 4.07 14.36
C TYR A 112 12.56 4.84 15.56
N LEU A 113 11.69 4.16 16.32
CA LEU A 113 11.20 4.68 17.60
C LEU A 113 12.37 5.01 18.54
N PRO A 114 12.29 6.08 19.34
CA PRO A 114 11.12 6.95 19.54
C PRO A 114 11.02 8.15 18.59
N LEU A 115 11.96 8.33 17.67
CA LEU A 115 12.00 9.50 16.78
C LEU A 115 11.01 9.42 15.63
N GLY A 116 10.83 8.23 15.08
CA GLY A 116 9.92 7.99 13.96
C GLY A 116 8.89 6.91 14.27
N ASP A 117 8.24 6.39 13.23
CA ASP A 117 7.10 5.46 13.33
C ASP A 117 7.50 4.00 13.11
N VAL A 118 8.77 3.69 12.89
CA VAL A 118 9.22 2.34 12.56
C VAL A 118 9.56 1.54 13.80
N SER A 119 8.83 0.45 14.04
CA SER A 119 9.13 -0.50 15.11
C SER A 119 10.13 -1.58 14.69
N LYS A 120 10.07 -2.02 13.43
CA LYS A 120 10.99 -2.98 12.81
C LYS A 120 11.15 -2.67 11.34
N GLY A 121 12.34 -2.84 10.79
CA GLY A 121 12.56 -2.63 9.37
C GLY A 121 13.99 -2.92 8.93
N PHE A 122 14.18 -2.96 7.62
CA PHE A 122 15.46 -3.10 6.95
C PHE A 122 15.61 -1.98 5.93
N ASP A 123 16.84 -1.60 5.63
CA ASP A 123 17.16 -0.60 4.61
C ASP A 123 16.44 0.75 4.79
N ILE A 124 16.18 1.11 6.04
CA ILE A 124 15.61 2.40 6.39
C ILE A 124 16.77 3.39 6.45
N SER A 125 16.85 4.25 5.44
CA SER A 125 17.93 5.23 5.37
C SER A 125 17.47 6.53 4.74
N ASN A 126 18.09 7.62 5.17
CA ASN A 126 17.95 8.95 4.58
C ASN A 126 18.69 9.10 3.24
N VAL A 127 19.10 8.01 2.63
CA VAL A 127 19.92 7.98 1.39
C VAL A 127 19.25 8.70 0.22
N PHE A 128 17.92 8.86 0.26
CA PHE A 128 17.21 9.58 -0.79
C PHE A 128 17.60 11.05 -0.93
N ILE A 129 17.98 11.69 0.17
CA ILE A 129 18.39 13.09 0.16
C ILE A 129 19.72 13.24 -0.57
N ASN A 130 20.60 12.26 -0.42
CA ASN A 130 21.95 12.29 -0.99
C ASN A 130 22.00 11.89 -2.48
N LYS A 131 21.09 11.07 -2.96
CA LYS A 131 21.05 10.68 -4.40
C LYS A 131 20.48 11.74 -5.32
N LYS A 132 19.73 12.69 -4.83
CA LYS A 132 19.25 13.83 -5.61
C LYS A 132 20.27 14.96 -5.74
N GLN A 133 21.33 14.94 -4.97
CA GLN A 133 22.38 15.98 -4.98
C GLN A 133 23.63 15.56 -5.77
N SER A 134 23.67 14.34 -6.20
CA SER A 134 24.69 13.81 -7.12
C SER A 134 24.08 13.61 -8.51
#